data_134e716fb89c4bdc9e943c71d0998253
#
_entry.id   134e716fb89c4bdc9e943c71d0998253
#
_cell.length_a   1.000
_cell.length_b   1.000
_cell.length_c   1.000
_cell.angle_alpha   90.00
_cell.angle_beta   90.00
_cell.angle_gamma   90.00
#
_symmetry.space_group_name_H-M   'P 1'
#
loop_
_entity.id
_entity.type
_entity.pdbx_description
1 polymer ?
#
loop_
_entity_poly.entity_id
_entity_poly.type
_entity_poly.pdbx_seq_one_letter_code
_entity_poly.pdbx_strand_id
1 'polypeptide(L)'
;MSMIHWFAALFLPLWGVNPPISHQNDMGHYHHEEAELHHTSEWSKLATGNIEDSTWVRGEHPWPVDLLSIGHSIASYQHYIGEPYFHHGIDIRAEAGSSVIASAAGKVVNIENYIKGNPAYWEVAILDDQGFLWQYHHVNRESIPKEIFAALKSGSRIPSGTKIGEVYRWPVFSFGERFNHIHLNVLGAKETYVNPFLFLRPLNDRQKPEILKVGLVDKKGFVDVQRVSGAYTLYAMVQDLVLHEKYQLPPHHIWLSIDGGVRRDVWVFNSLPGGRSKTDYVHQFYIPKMTCGNYTCRRFAINLGFSVNGQLRFPGKGKHTAIVGASDF
;
A
#
# COMPACT_ATOMS: atom_id res chain seq x y z
N MET A 1 -8.16 -19.16 -15.24
CA MET A 1 -9.27 -19.26 -14.27
C MET A 1 -9.17 -20.61 -13.57
N SER A 2 -8.57 -20.67 -12.43
CA SER A 2 -8.43 -21.92 -11.66
C SER A 2 -9.15 -21.75 -10.33
N MET A 3 -10.23 -22.52 -10.14
CA MET A 3 -10.92 -22.61 -8.85
C MET A 3 -10.10 -23.54 -7.94
N ILE A 4 -9.65 -23.01 -6.83
CA ILE A 4 -9.07 -23.86 -5.77
C ILE A 4 -10.07 -23.89 -4.62
N HIS A 5 -10.60 -25.07 -4.37
CA HIS A 5 -11.43 -25.35 -3.20
C HIS A 5 -10.50 -25.75 -2.06
N TRP A 6 -10.50 -25.00 -0.98
CA TRP A 6 -9.81 -25.41 0.25
C TRP A 6 -10.86 -25.82 1.30
N PHE A 7 -10.76 -27.07 1.74
CA PHE A 7 -11.39 -27.50 2.97
C PHE A 7 -10.39 -27.26 4.10
N ALA A 8 -10.68 -26.34 4.99
CA ALA A 8 -9.87 -26.16 6.19
C ALA A 8 -10.23 -27.21 7.23
N ALA A 9 -9.43 -28.27 7.32
CA ALA A 9 -9.39 -29.13 8.50
C ALA A 9 -8.36 -28.53 9.47
N LEU A 10 -8.82 -28.13 10.66
CA LEU A 10 -7.99 -27.55 11.72
C LEU A 10 -7.14 -28.63 12.39
N PHE A 11 -5.83 -28.57 12.18
CA PHE A 11 -4.84 -29.13 13.11
C PHE A 11 -3.99 -27.98 13.64
N LEU A 12 -4.01 -27.80 14.96
CA LEU A 12 -3.18 -26.85 15.68
C LEU A 12 -1.82 -27.45 16.02
N PRO A 13 -0.71 -26.79 15.79
CA PRO A 13 0.43 -26.84 16.68
C PRO A 13 0.53 -25.56 17.50
N LEU A 14 0.66 -25.74 18.79
CA LEU A 14 1.01 -24.73 19.78
C LEU A 14 2.40 -24.18 19.48
N TRP A 15 2.49 -22.93 19.09
CA TRP A 15 3.75 -22.20 19.05
C TRP A 15 3.83 -21.25 20.22
N GLY A 16 4.90 -21.41 20.99
CA GLY A 16 5.18 -20.61 22.18
C GLY A 16 5.30 -19.13 21.85
N VAL A 17 4.68 -18.33 22.69
CA VAL A 17 4.77 -16.86 22.68
C VAL A 17 6.12 -16.49 23.29
N ASN A 18 7.05 -15.97 22.50
CA ASN A 18 8.23 -15.29 23.01
C ASN A 18 7.82 -13.90 23.50
N PRO A 19 8.29 -13.46 24.70
CA PRO A 19 8.01 -12.13 25.19
C PRO A 19 8.70 -11.05 24.32
N PRO A 20 8.18 -9.82 24.28
CA PRO A 20 8.75 -8.75 23.50
C PRO A 20 10.13 -8.36 24.06
N ILE A 21 11.14 -8.34 23.20
CA ILE A 21 12.45 -7.76 23.49
C ILE A 21 12.26 -6.25 23.57
N SER A 22 12.45 -5.69 24.75
CA SER A 22 12.49 -4.25 24.98
C SER A 22 13.76 -3.66 24.36
N HIS A 23 13.66 -3.00 23.24
CA HIS A 23 14.69 -2.06 22.80
C HIS A 23 14.29 -0.65 23.23
N GLN A 24 14.78 -0.25 24.40
CA GLN A 24 14.96 1.16 24.75
C GLN A 24 16.17 1.69 23.99
N ASN A 25 16.00 2.88 23.45
CA ASN A 25 16.97 3.81 22.88
C ASN A 25 16.98 3.87 21.33
N ASP A 26 16.08 4.67 20.81
CA ASP A 26 16.40 5.74 19.84
C ASP A 26 15.16 6.63 19.62
N MET A 27 14.82 7.45 20.59
CA MET A 27 13.62 8.30 20.56
C MET A 27 13.82 9.62 19.80
N GLY A 28 14.95 9.83 19.14
CA GLY A 28 15.30 11.11 18.49
C GLY A 28 14.84 11.27 17.02
N HIS A 29 14.44 10.21 16.34
CA HIS A 29 14.17 10.26 14.90
C HIS A 29 12.70 10.18 14.47
N TYR A 30 11.78 10.07 15.41
CA TYR A 30 10.43 9.60 15.14
C TYR A 30 9.37 10.67 14.90
N HIS A 31 9.64 11.95 15.15
CA HIS A 31 8.66 13.01 14.93
C HIS A 31 8.42 13.41 13.46
N HIS A 32 9.13 12.78 12.52
CA HIS A 32 9.09 13.18 11.11
C HIS A 32 8.10 12.40 10.25
N GLU A 33 7.72 11.18 10.65
CA GLU A 33 6.80 10.37 9.85
C GLU A 33 5.33 10.80 9.96
N GLU A 34 4.94 11.49 11.03
CA GLU A 34 3.60 12.12 11.10
C GLU A 34 3.37 13.16 9.99
N ALA A 35 4.43 13.76 9.47
CA ALA A 35 4.31 14.74 8.39
C ALA A 35 4.01 14.09 7.03
N GLU A 36 4.41 12.82 6.79
CA GLU A 36 4.01 12.08 5.57
C GLU A 36 2.51 11.82 5.53
N LEU A 37 1.88 11.57 6.69
CA LEU A 37 0.45 11.32 6.79
C LEU A 37 -0.41 12.50 6.33
N HIS A 38 0.13 13.71 6.35
CA HIS A 38 -0.66 14.93 6.18
C HIS A 38 -0.12 15.87 5.10
N HIS A 39 0.93 15.45 4.38
CA HIS A 39 1.49 16.29 3.31
C HIS A 39 0.53 16.35 2.12
N THR A 40 -0.42 17.29 2.18
CA THR A 40 -1.15 17.72 1.01
C THR A 40 -0.44 18.96 0.46
N SER A 41 0.36 18.75 -0.56
CA SER A 41 0.95 19.86 -1.29
C SER A 41 -0.16 20.67 -1.99
N GLU A 42 0.04 21.96 -2.15
CA GLU A 42 -0.87 22.78 -2.99
C GLU A 42 -0.96 22.21 -4.42
N TRP A 43 0.04 21.44 -4.83
CA TRP A 43 0.17 20.80 -6.14
C TRP A 43 -0.77 19.61 -6.32
N SER A 44 -1.18 18.95 -5.24
CA SER A 44 -2.14 17.84 -5.33
C SER A 44 -3.49 18.25 -5.93
N LYS A 45 -3.85 19.54 -5.75
CA LYS A 45 -5.07 20.13 -6.34
C LYS A 45 -5.01 20.26 -7.87
N LEU A 46 -3.84 20.16 -8.47
CA LEU A 46 -3.68 20.15 -9.93
C LEU A 46 -4.12 18.84 -10.56
N ALA A 47 -4.22 17.77 -9.78
CA ALA A 47 -4.62 16.46 -10.28
C ALA A 47 -6.11 16.48 -10.67
N THR A 48 -6.38 16.17 -11.93
CA THR A 48 -7.74 16.08 -12.53
C THR A 48 -8.02 14.72 -13.15
N GLY A 49 -7.01 13.84 -13.23
CA GLY A 49 -7.12 12.50 -13.82
C GLY A 49 -8.18 11.65 -13.13
N ASN A 50 -8.94 10.91 -13.90
CA ASN A 50 -10.01 10.04 -13.41
C ASN A 50 -9.78 8.61 -13.89
N ILE A 51 -9.64 7.67 -12.96
CA ILE A 51 -9.46 6.24 -13.29
C ILE A 51 -10.69 5.60 -13.92
N GLU A 52 -11.85 6.19 -13.78
CA GLU A 52 -13.09 5.74 -14.45
C GLU A 52 -13.14 6.15 -15.92
N ASP A 53 -12.25 7.05 -16.35
CA ASP A 53 -12.15 7.47 -17.73
C ASP A 53 -11.41 6.39 -18.55
N SER A 54 -12.04 5.89 -19.60
CA SER A 54 -11.48 4.85 -20.47
C SER A 54 -10.34 5.32 -21.38
N THR A 55 -10.02 6.62 -21.36
CA THR A 55 -9.00 7.20 -22.25
C THR A 55 -7.58 7.03 -21.74
N TRP A 56 -7.37 6.75 -20.45
CA TRP A 56 -6.04 6.56 -19.91
C TRP A 56 -5.47 5.15 -20.21
N VAL A 57 -4.14 5.09 -20.38
CA VAL A 57 -3.45 3.88 -20.82
C VAL A 57 -2.95 3.09 -19.62
N ARG A 58 -3.36 1.82 -19.53
CA ARG A 58 -3.00 0.89 -18.46
C ARG A 58 -1.68 0.17 -18.78
N GLY A 59 -0.81 0.06 -17.76
CA GLY A 59 0.32 -0.86 -17.80
C GLY A 59 1.42 -0.52 -18.81
N GLU A 60 1.53 0.73 -19.26
CA GLU A 60 2.53 1.12 -20.28
C GLU A 60 3.69 1.94 -19.74
N HIS A 61 3.53 2.55 -18.57
CA HIS A 61 4.57 3.40 -18.02
C HIS A 61 5.76 2.59 -17.50
N PRO A 62 7.00 3.02 -17.76
CA PRO A 62 8.18 2.35 -17.19
C PRO A 62 8.21 2.49 -15.68
N TRP A 63 8.79 1.51 -15.01
CA TRP A 63 9.13 1.61 -13.60
C TRP A 63 10.12 2.76 -13.37
N PRO A 64 9.98 3.54 -12.30
CA PRO A 64 10.83 4.71 -12.07
C PRO A 64 12.27 4.35 -11.69
N VAL A 65 12.52 3.12 -11.28
CA VAL A 65 13.83 2.59 -10.89
C VAL A 65 14.00 1.16 -11.40
N ASP A 66 15.24 0.70 -11.43
CA ASP A 66 15.54 -0.72 -11.57
C ASP A 66 15.19 -1.40 -10.24
N LEU A 67 13.99 -1.97 -10.19
CA LEU A 67 13.39 -2.43 -8.94
C LEU A 67 13.95 -3.78 -8.48
N LEU A 68 14.20 -3.90 -7.18
CA LEU A 68 14.57 -5.15 -6.50
C LEU A 68 13.32 -5.90 -6.00
N SER A 69 12.38 -5.18 -5.43
CA SER A 69 11.14 -5.71 -4.85
C SER A 69 10.17 -4.58 -4.55
N ILE A 70 8.95 -4.94 -4.16
CA ILE A 70 7.97 -4.00 -3.61
C ILE A 70 8.01 -4.08 -2.09
N GLY A 71 8.26 -2.96 -1.45
CA GLY A 71 8.31 -2.87 0.01
C GLY A 71 6.94 -2.73 0.65
N HIS A 72 6.11 -1.82 0.14
CA HIS A 72 4.70 -1.66 0.49
C HIS A 72 3.89 -1.41 -0.79
N SER A 73 2.67 -1.90 -0.81
CA SER A 73 1.67 -1.55 -1.83
C SER A 73 0.71 -0.50 -1.28
N ILE A 74 -0.11 0.09 -2.17
CA ILE A 74 -1.19 0.95 -1.73
C ILE A 74 -2.10 0.21 -0.76
N ALA A 75 -2.62 0.93 0.23
CA ALA A 75 -3.45 0.40 1.31
C ALA A 75 -2.77 -0.62 2.24
N SER A 76 -1.47 -0.88 2.12
CA SER A 76 -0.74 -1.60 3.17
C SER A 76 -0.95 -0.92 4.51
N TYR A 77 -1.22 -1.73 5.54
CA TYR A 77 -1.30 -1.22 6.91
C TYR A 77 0.07 -0.75 7.36
N GLN A 78 0.14 0.48 7.81
CA GLN A 78 1.35 1.03 8.43
C GLN A 78 1.06 1.51 9.85
N HIS A 79 2.02 1.28 10.76
CA HIS A 79 1.94 1.69 12.14
C HIS A 79 3.36 1.84 12.69
N TYR A 80 4.02 2.93 12.35
CA TYR A 80 5.37 3.23 12.83
C TYR A 80 5.31 4.03 14.11
N ILE A 81 4.47 5.07 14.13
CA ILE A 81 4.31 6.00 15.25
C ILE A 81 2.88 6.53 15.24
N GLY A 82 2.27 6.64 16.42
CA GLY A 82 0.93 7.17 16.53
C GLY A 82 -0.15 6.22 16.02
N GLU A 83 -1.14 6.77 15.34
CA GLU A 83 -2.28 6.00 14.83
C GLU A 83 -1.94 5.27 13.54
N PRO A 84 -2.45 4.04 13.34
CA PRO A 84 -2.23 3.32 12.11
C PRO A 84 -2.90 3.99 10.89
N TYR A 85 -2.30 3.79 9.72
CA TYR A 85 -2.76 4.39 8.48
C TYR A 85 -2.59 3.46 7.27
N PHE A 86 -3.27 3.78 6.18
CA PHE A 86 -3.05 3.15 4.89
C PHE A 86 -1.84 3.77 4.19
N HIS A 87 -1.00 2.96 3.61
CA HIS A 87 0.04 3.41 2.71
C HIS A 87 -0.58 4.03 1.44
N HIS A 88 -0.14 5.22 1.06
CA HIS A 88 -0.80 6.01 0.01
C HIS A 88 -0.41 5.62 -1.42
N GLY A 89 0.76 5.04 -1.58
CA GLY A 89 1.33 4.68 -2.87
C GLY A 89 1.99 3.31 -2.84
N ILE A 90 3.11 3.18 -3.52
CA ILE A 90 3.95 1.99 -3.48
C ILE A 90 5.38 2.34 -3.12
N ASP A 91 6.01 1.51 -2.28
CA ASP A 91 7.45 1.59 -2.01
C ASP A 91 8.19 0.65 -2.96
N ILE A 92 8.88 1.23 -3.91
CA ILE A 92 9.66 0.50 -4.91
C ILE A 92 11.09 0.42 -4.43
N ARG A 93 11.50 -0.76 -3.96
CA ARG A 93 12.84 -0.96 -3.46
C ARG A 93 13.86 -1.00 -4.58
N ALA A 94 14.96 -0.28 -4.37
CA ALA A 94 16.09 -0.22 -5.29
C ALA A 94 17.38 0.05 -4.50
N GLU A 95 18.53 -0.10 -5.12
CA GLU A 95 19.80 0.25 -4.51
C GLU A 95 19.91 1.77 -4.33
N ALA A 96 20.52 2.21 -3.21
CA ALA A 96 20.82 3.62 -3.03
C ALA A 96 21.75 4.13 -4.14
N GLY A 97 21.43 5.30 -4.71
CA GLY A 97 22.16 5.86 -5.86
C GLY A 97 21.70 5.33 -7.22
N SER A 98 20.76 4.38 -7.27
CA SER A 98 20.12 3.99 -8.53
C SER A 98 19.38 5.17 -9.16
N SER A 99 19.44 5.25 -10.48
CA SER A 99 18.76 6.31 -11.25
C SER A 99 17.25 6.24 -11.07
N VAL A 100 16.63 7.37 -10.76
CA VAL A 100 15.18 7.56 -10.76
C VAL A 100 14.78 8.26 -12.04
N ILE A 101 13.83 7.68 -12.77
CA ILE A 101 13.30 8.25 -14.01
C ILE A 101 11.83 8.64 -13.87
N ALA A 102 11.39 9.60 -14.66
CA ALA A 102 9.98 9.95 -14.81
C ALA A 102 9.24 8.79 -15.49
N SER A 103 8.28 8.17 -14.82
CA SER A 103 7.43 7.12 -15.41
C SER A 103 6.51 7.70 -16.49
N ALA A 104 5.95 8.86 -16.26
CA ALA A 104 5.11 9.57 -17.23
C ALA A 104 5.80 10.81 -17.81
N ALA A 105 5.48 11.14 -19.05
CA ALA A 105 5.82 12.44 -19.62
C ALA A 105 4.90 13.51 -19.03
N GLY A 106 5.41 14.69 -18.72
CA GLY A 106 4.59 15.73 -18.14
C GLY A 106 5.35 16.99 -17.76
N LYS A 107 4.69 17.90 -17.07
CA LYS A 107 5.28 19.11 -16.51
C LYS A 107 5.79 18.85 -15.11
N VAL A 108 7.04 19.21 -14.82
CA VAL A 108 7.52 19.26 -13.44
C VAL A 108 6.78 20.39 -12.74
N VAL A 109 6.04 20.07 -11.68
CA VAL A 109 5.21 21.05 -10.95
C VAL A 109 5.72 21.33 -9.54
N ASN A 110 6.53 20.42 -8.97
CA ASN A 110 7.14 20.62 -7.67
C ASN A 110 8.49 19.93 -7.52
N ILE A 111 9.39 20.52 -6.74
CA ILE A 111 10.62 19.92 -6.19
C ILE A 111 10.79 20.53 -4.80
N GLU A 112 10.51 19.74 -3.76
CA GLU A 112 10.56 20.24 -2.40
C GLU A 112 11.08 19.24 -1.38
N ASN A 113 11.54 19.74 -0.24
CA ASN A 113 11.74 18.97 0.98
C ASN A 113 10.50 19.12 1.86
N TYR A 114 9.59 18.15 1.80
CA TYR A 114 8.31 18.22 2.48
C TYR A 114 8.41 17.98 4.00
N ILE A 115 9.56 17.43 4.47
CA ILE A 115 9.92 17.45 5.89
C ILE A 115 11.18 18.26 6.07
N LYS A 116 11.02 19.56 6.38
CA LYS A 116 12.12 20.52 6.46
C LYS A 116 13.30 20.00 7.28
N GLY A 117 14.49 20.04 6.66
CA GLY A 117 15.75 19.65 7.31
C GLY A 117 16.06 18.17 7.28
N ASN A 118 15.14 17.31 6.86
CA ASN A 118 15.43 15.91 6.67
C ASN A 118 15.75 15.59 5.21
N PRO A 119 17.01 15.26 4.86
CA PRO A 119 17.41 15.05 3.47
C PRO A 119 16.78 13.82 2.81
N ALA A 120 16.17 12.92 3.59
CA ALA A 120 15.49 11.75 3.07
C ALA A 120 14.13 12.06 2.42
N TYR A 121 13.58 13.27 2.65
CA TYR A 121 12.20 13.62 2.30
C TYR A 121 12.13 14.67 1.19
N TRP A 122 12.88 14.45 0.12
CA TRP A 122 12.75 15.24 -1.11
C TRP A 122 11.79 14.55 -2.08
N GLU A 123 10.95 15.39 -2.68
CA GLU A 123 9.98 15.05 -3.70
C GLU A 123 10.33 15.70 -5.04
N VAL A 124 10.05 14.97 -6.12
CA VAL A 124 9.88 15.52 -7.47
C VAL A 124 8.47 15.15 -7.92
N ALA A 125 7.65 16.15 -8.31
CA ALA A 125 6.29 15.92 -8.76
C ALA A 125 6.10 16.32 -10.23
N ILE A 126 5.41 15.45 -10.99
CA ILE A 126 5.18 15.60 -12.42
C ILE A 126 3.68 15.45 -12.69
N LEU A 127 3.08 16.48 -13.31
CA LEU A 127 1.70 16.43 -13.79
C LEU A 127 1.70 15.96 -15.25
N ASP A 128 1.08 14.81 -15.53
CA ASP A 128 1.00 14.27 -16.87
C ASP A 128 -0.13 14.90 -17.70
N ASP A 129 -0.25 14.49 -18.97
CA ASP A 129 -1.25 15.02 -19.89
C ASP A 129 -2.66 14.53 -19.63
N GLN A 130 -2.78 13.46 -18.88
CA GLN A 130 -4.06 12.87 -18.49
C GLN A 130 -4.58 13.46 -17.16
N GLY A 131 -3.78 14.38 -16.57
CA GLY A 131 -4.10 15.05 -15.33
C GLY A 131 -3.78 14.23 -14.08
N PHE A 132 -2.99 13.18 -14.18
CA PHE A 132 -2.48 12.49 -13.00
C PHE A 132 -1.19 13.15 -12.51
N LEU A 133 -1.09 13.31 -11.19
CA LEU A 133 0.09 13.84 -10.53
C LEU A 133 0.94 12.69 -9.98
N TRP A 134 2.15 12.57 -10.50
CA TRP A 134 3.14 11.57 -10.12
C TRP A 134 4.11 12.18 -9.13
N GLN A 135 4.14 11.70 -7.89
CA GLN A 135 5.02 12.16 -6.82
C GLN A 135 6.07 11.10 -6.53
N TYR A 136 7.33 11.45 -6.76
CA TYR A 136 8.49 10.60 -6.50
C TYR A 136 9.17 11.08 -5.24
N HIS A 137 8.96 10.38 -4.13
CA HIS A 137 9.53 10.72 -2.84
C HIS A 137 10.85 9.99 -2.61
N HIS A 138 11.63 10.47 -1.65
CA HIS A 138 12.94 9.93 -1.27
C HIS A 138 13.99 10.02 -2.38
N VAL A 139 13.88 11.04 -3.21
CA VAL A 139 14.90 11.37 -4.21
C VAL A 139 16.06 12.10 -3.55
N ASN A 140 17.29 11.69 -3.84
CA ASN A 140 18.46 12.39 -3.37
C ASN A 140 18.54 13.78 -4.01
N ARG A 141 18.41 14.84 -3.22
CA ARG A 141 18.40 16.24 -3.68
C ARG A 141 19.61 16.62 -4.54
N GLU A 142 20.79 16.16 -4.14
CA GLU A 142 22.06 16.47 -4.77
C GLU A 142 22.18 15.88 -6.20
N SER A 143 21.41 14.79 -6.45
CA SER A 143 21.42 14.07 -7.73
C SER A 143 20.38 14.57 -8.73
N ILE A 144 19.47 15.48 -8.33
CA ILE A 144 18.45 16.03 -9.24
C ILE A 144 19.13 16.88 -10.30
N PRO A 145 19.00 16.55 -11.60
CA PRO A 145 19.65 17.30 -12.68
C PRO A 145 19.20 18.78 -12.74
N LYS A 146 20.10 19.65 -13.15
CA LYS A 146 19.79 21.10 -13.30
C LYS A 146 18.66 21.35 -14.28
N GLU A 147 18.53 20.52 -15.29
CA GLU A 147 17.49 20.54 -16.32
C GLU A 147 16.09 20.36 -15.72
N ILE A 148 15.96 19.57 -14.64
CA ILE A 148 14.69 19.34 -13.94
C ILE A 148 14.27 20.61 -13.18
N PHE A 149 15.21 21.32 -12.53
CA PHE A 149 14.93 22.64 -11.95
C PHE A 149 14.60 23.68 -13.01
N ALA A 150 15.28 23.63 -14.16
CA ALA A 150 14.96 24.51 -15.28
C ALA A 150 13.56 24.24 -15.84
N ALA A 151 13.17 22.96 -15.96
CA ALA A 151 11.84 22.56 -16.39
C ALA A 151 10.76 23.04 -15.41
N LEU A 152 10.97 22.90 -14.10
CA LEU A 152 10.07 23.45 -13.07
C LEU A 152 9.88 24.97 -13.26
N LYS A 153 11.00 25.70 -13.38
CA LYS A 153 10.95 27.17 -13.49
C LYS A 153 10.28 27.67 -14.78
N SER A 154 10.47 26.97 -15.89
CA SER A 154 9.93 27.33 -17.19
C SER A 154 8.53 26.78 -17.46
N GLY A 155 8.04 25.83 -16.65
CA GLY A 155 6.83 25.05 -16.93
C GLY A 155 6.98 24.12 -18.14
N SER A 156 8.21 23.81 -18.55
CA SER A 156 8.48 22.93 -19.69
C SER A 156 8.17 21.49 -19.34
N ARG A 157 7.81 20.72 -20.37
CA ARG A 157 7.58 19.29 -20.26
C ARG A 157 8.87 18.50 -20.30
N ILE A 158 8.88 17.37 -19.61
CA ILE A 158 9.92 16.36 -19.73
C ILE A 158 9.32 15.05 -20.30
N PRO A 159 10.08 14.31 -21.12
CA PRO A 159 9.67 13.00 -21.60
C PRO A 159 9.61 11.95 -20.48
N SER A 160 8.81 10.90 -20.65
CA SER A 160 8.96 9.65 -19.90
C SER A 160 10.37 9.06 -20.11
N GLY A 161 10.96 8.46 -19.07
CA GLY A 161 12.33 7.98 -19.08
C GLY A 161 13.40 9.02 -18.74
N THR A 162 13.04 10.30 -18.59
CA THR A 162 13.98 11.34 -18.17
C THR A 162 14.47 11.10 -16.75
N LYS A 163 15.80 11.09 -16.52
CA LYS A 163 16.38 11.02 -15.17
C LYS A 163 15.95 12.26 -14.36
N ILE A 164 15.36 12.01 -13.18
CA ILE A 164 14.89 13.06 -12.25
C ILE A 164 15.69 13.08 -10.94
N GLY A 165 16.57 12.11 -10.73
CA GLY A 165 17.45 12.02 -9.57
C GLY A 165 17.96 10.61 -9.33
N GLU A 166 18.30 10.32 -8.09
CA GLU A 166 18.76 8.99 -7.61
C GLU A 166 18.06 8.65 -6.30
N VAL A 167 17.96 7.34 -6.02
CA VAL A 167 17.37 6.81 -4.79
C VAL A 167 18.20 7.28 -3.59
N TYR A 168 17.56 7.91 -2.62
CA TYR A 168 18.21 8.31 -1.38
C TYR A 168 18.62 7.10 -0.53
N ARG A 169 19.76 7.19 0.15
CA ARG A 169 20.21 6.17 1.09
C ARG A 169 19.39 6.21 2.38
N TRP A 170 18.38 5.36 2.47
CA TRP A 170 17.45 5.36 3.60
C TRP A 170 18.14 5.02 4.92
N PRO A 171 17.86 5.74 6.01
CA PRO A 171 18.56 5.53 7.29
C PRO A 171 18.12 4.27 8.04
N VAL A 172 16.92 3.76 7.77
CA VAL A 172 16.31 2.66 8.54
C VAL A 172 16.53 1.31 7.87
N PHE A 173 16.65 0.29 8.70
CA PHE A 173 16.75 -1.12 8.28
C PHE A 173 15.39 -1.82 8.42
N SER A 174 15.08 -2.68 7.46
CA SER A 174 13.92 -3.54 7.45
C SER A 174 14.36 -4.97 7.16
N PHE A 175 14.00 -5.93 8.01
CA PHE A 175 14.41 -7.33 7.87
C PHE A 175 15.91 -7.56 7.63
N GLY A 176 16.75 -6.76 8.29
CA GLY A 176 18.21 -6.89 8.26
C GLY A 176 18.90 -6.20 7.08
N GLU A 177 18.18 -5.53 6.22
CA GLU A 177 18.73 -4.76 5.10
C GLU A 177 18.22 -3.31 5.11
N ARG A 178 18.97 -2.41 4.49
CA ARG A 178 18.59 -1.00 4.41
C ARG A 178 17.40 -0.85 3.48
N PHE A 179 16.35 -0.18 3.97
CA PHE A 179 15.08 -0.03 3.21
C PHE A 179 15.15 1.12 2.20
N ASN A 180 16.18 1.08 1.31
CA ASN A 180 16.26 2.06 0.23
C ASN A 180 15.10 1.87 -0.74
N HIS A 181 14.41 2.94 -1.11
CA HIS A 181 13.23 2.89 -1.96
C HIS A 181 12.88 4.25 -2.55
N ILE A 182 12.06 4.23 -3.56
CA ILE A 182 11.24 5.36 -3.99
C ILE A 182 9.81 5.08 -3.54
N HIS A 183 9.24 6.00 -2.77
CA HIS A 183 7.82 6.01 -2.51
C HIS A 183 7.13 6.74 -3.66
N LEU A 184 6.28 6.05 -4.41
CA LEU A 184 5.58 6.58 -5.57
C LEU A 184 4.10 6.72 -5.29
N ASN A 185 3.61 7.96 -5.29
CA ASN A 185 2.19 8.26 -5.34
C ASN A 185 1.75 8.60 -6.76
N VAL A 186 0.53 8.23 -7.10
CA VAL A 186 -0.20 8.77 -8.26
C VAL A 186 -1.52 9.33 -7.75
N LEU A 187 -1.73 10.62 -7.93
CA LEU A 187 -2.97 11.28 -7.53
C LEU A 187 -3.82 11.59 -8.76
N GLY A 188 -5.09 11.31 -8.63
CA GLY A 188 -6.15 11.72 -9.56
C GLY A 188 -7.01 12.84 -9.00
N ALA A 189 -8.12 13.10 -9.66
CA ALA A 189 -9.09 14.11 -9.26
C ALA A 189 -9.51 14.00 -7.79
N LYS A 190 -9.75 15.14 -7.16
CA LYS A 190 -10.13 15.25 -5.74
C LYS A 190 -9.08 14.64 -4.79
N GLU A 191 -7.82 14.72 -5.16
CA GLU A 191 -6.68 14.19 -4.38
C GLU A 191 -6.83 12.68 -4.08
N THR A 192 -7.44 11.92 -4.99
CA THR A 192 -7.58 10.48 -4.84
C THR A 192 -6.25 9.80 -5.12
N TYR A 193 -5.69 9.09 -4.15
CA TYR A 193 -4.54 8.23 -4.36
C TYR A 193 -4.93 7.02 -5.20
N VAL A 194 -4.35 6.92 -6.37
CA VAL A 194 -4.61 5.85 -7.34
C VAL A 194 -3.48 4.83 -7.25
N ASN A 195 -3.81 3.55 -7.39
CA ASN A 195 -2.80 2.50 -7.33
C ASN A 195 -1.84 2.60 -8.52
N PRO A 196 -0.54 2.87 -8.29
CA PRO A 196 0.44 3.00 -9.36
C PRO A 196 0.59 1.75 -10.23
N PHE A 197 0.28 0.56 -9.72
CA PHE A 197 0.29 -0.68 -10.52
C PHE A 197 -0.66 -0.65 -11.73
N LEU A 198 -1.71 0.16 -11.69
CA LEU A 198 -2.61 0.34 -12.83
C LEU A 198 -1.92 0.94 -14.06
N PHE A 199 -0.89 1.76 -13.83
CA PHE A 199 -0.20 2.53 -14.86
C PHE A 199 1.13 1.92 -15.28
N LEU A 200 1.85 1.32 -14.32
CA LEU A 200 3.17 0.77 -14.55
C LEU A 200 3.11 -0.55 -15.34
N ARG A 201 4.16 -0.83 -16.09
CA ARG A 201 4.29 -2.10 -16.81
C ARG A 201 4.12 -3.27 -15.86
N PRO A 202 3.36 -4.32 -16.27
CA PRO A 202 3.16 -5.48 -15.41
C PRO A 202 4.47 -6.10 -14.95
N LEU A 203 4.53 -6.49 -13.69
CA LEU A 203 5.62 -7.29 -13.16
C LEU A 203 5.49 -8.73 -13.65
N ASN A 204 6.62 -9.41 -13.82
CA ASN A 204 6.61 -10.85 -14.05
C ASN A 204 6.45 -11.59 -12.71
N ASP A 205 5.37 -11.26 -12.01
CA ASP A 205 4.99 -11.95 -10.79
C ASP A 205 4.19 -13.20 -11.12
N ARG A 206 4.55 -14.32 -10.50
CA ARG A 206 3.88 -15.61 -10.65
C ARG A 206 3.35 -16.16 -9.34
N GLN A 207 3.62 -15.47 -8.27
CA GLN A 207 3.12 -15.83 -6.95
C GLN A 207 1.68 -15.35 -6.84
N LYS A 208 0.85 -16.19 -6.24
CA LYS A 208 -0.56 -15.82 -6.01
C LYS A 208 -0.73 -15.41 -4.57
N PRO A 209 -1.60 -14.46 -4.28
CA PRO A 209 -1.96 -14.15 -2.91
C PRO A 209 -2.42 -15.40 -2.15
N GLU A 210 -2.03 -15.50 -0.90
CA GLU A 210 -2.36 -16.60 -0.01
C GLU A 210 -3.32 -16.16 1.09
N ILE A 211 -4.33 -16.99 1.35
CA ILE A 211 -5.19 -16.87 2.52
C ILE A 211 -4.68 -17.85 3.57
N LEU A 212 -3.93 -17.31 4.53
CA LEU A 212 -3.28 -18.11 5.58
C LEU A 212 -4.28 -18.66 6.61
N LYS A 213 -5.34 -17.88 6.88
CA LYS A 213 -6.35 -18.24 7.88
C LYS A 213 -7.63 -17.46 7.66
N VAL A 214 -8.75 -18.12 7.87
CA VAL A 214 -10.07 -17.48 8.03
C VAL A 214 -10.61 -17.87 9.41
N GLY A 215 -11.22 -16.92 10.11
CA GLY A 215 -11.72 -17.18 11.45
C GLY A 215 -12.63 -16.09 11.97
N LEU A 216 -13.08 -16.27 13.20
CA LEU A 216 -13.91 -15.32 13.93
C LEU A 216 -13.11 -14.68 15.07
N VAL A 217 -13.37 -13.41 15.32
CA VAL A 217 -12.81 -12.68 16.44
C VAL A 217 -13.90 -11.87 17.14
N ASP A 218 -13.85 -11.81 18.45
CA ASP A 218 -14.65 -10.92 19.28
C ASP A 218 -13.78 -9.89 20.01
N LYS A 219 -14.37 -9.14 20.93
CA LYS A 219 -13.64 -8.16 21.76
C LYS A 219 -12.55 -8.79 22.63
N LYS A 220 -12.62 -10.10 22.90
CA LYS A 220 -11.68 -10.83 23.75
C LYS A 220 -10.58 -11.54 22.94
N GLY A 221 -10.75 -11.72 21.65
CA GLY A 221 -9.80 -12.36 20.75
C GLY A 221 -10.40 -13.45 19.87
N PHE A 222 -9.61 -14.47 19.54
CA PHE A 222 -10.05 -15.58 18.68
C PHE A 222 -11.19 -16.38 19.32
N VAL A 223 -12.14 -16.74 18.48
CA VAL A 223 -13.31 -17.55 18.87
C VAL A 223 -13.26 -18.89 18.18
N ASP A 224 -13.58 -19.95 18.91
CA ASP A 224 -13.80 -21.26 18.31
C ASP A 224 -15.04 -21.22 17.41
N VAL A 225 -14.85 -21.52 16.14
CA VAL A 225 -15.89 -21.47 15.12
C VAL A 225 -16.96 -22.57 15.26
N GLN A 226 -16.77 -23.54 16.15
CA GLN A 226 -17.71 -24.67 16.28
C GLN A 226 -19.01 -24.34 17.06
N ARG A 227 -18.97 -23.32 17.93
CA ARG A 227 -20.15 -22.89 18.72
C ARG A 227 -20.11 -21.41 18.97
N VAL A 228 -20.62 -20.62 18.04
CA VAL A 228 -20.68 -19.16 18.15
C VAL A 228 -22.08 -18.70 18.48
N SER A 229 -22.20 -17.88 19.54
CA SER A 229 -23.43 -17.15 19.85
C SER A 229 -23.05 -15.69 20.16
N GLY A 230 -23.61 -14.74 19.40
CA GLY A 230 -23.33 -13.31 19.58
C GLY A 230 -22.87 -12.62 18.31
N ALA A 231 -22.30 -11.43 18.47
CA ALA A 231 -21.72 -10.65 17.38
C ALA A 231 -20.22 -10.93 17.26
N TYR A 232 -19.79 -11.32 16.08
CA TYR A 232 -18.41 -11.64 15.76
C TYR A 232 -17.98 -10.95 14.48
N THR A 233 -16.67 -10.70 14.35
CA THR A 233 -16.07 -10.24 13.12
C THR A 233 -15.45 -11.44 12.40
N LEU A 234 -15.86 -11.70 11.17
CA LEU A 234 -15.19 -12.64 10.28
C LEU A 234 -13.93 -11.96 9.73
N TYR A 235 -12.80 -12.62 9.79
CA TYR A 235 -11.54 -12.10 9.26
C TYR A 235 -10.83 -13.12 8.36
N ALA A 236 -9.99 -12.60 7.48
CA ALA A 236 -8.98 -13.37 6.78
C ALA A 236 -7.59 -12.83 7.09
N MET A 237 -6.65 -13.71 7.40
CA MET A 237 -5.23 -13.38 7.40
C MET A 237 -4.70 -13.70 6.01
N VAL A 238 -4.16 -12.70 5.36
CA VAL A 238 -3.76 -12.77 3.96
C VAL A 238 -2.34 -12.26 3.78
N GLN A 239 -1.69 -12.73 2.74
CA GLN A 239 -0.40 -12.22 2.28
C GLN A 239 -0.30 -12.32 0.77
N ASP A 240 0.49 -11.43 0.20
CA ASP A 240 0.98 -11.47 -1.15
C ASP A 240 2.49 -11.23 -1.14
N LEU A 241 3.25 -11.96 -1.95
CA LEU A 241 4.71 -11.93 -1.97
C LEU A 241 5.18 -11.56 -3.38
N VAL A 242 5.15 -10.27 -3.68
CA VAL A 242 5.52 -9.75 -4.99
C VAL A 242 7.05 -9.69 -5.12
N LEU A 243 7.62 -10.53 -5.98
CA LEU A 243 9.04 -10.59 -6.34
C LEU A 243 10.01 -10.95 -5.19
N HIS A 244 9.58 -10.93 -3.94
CA HIS A 244 10.47 -11.15 -2.80
C HIS A 244 9.75 -11.78 -1.61
N GLU A 245 10.38 -12.75 -0.96
CA GLU A 245 9.77 -13.50 0.16
C GLU A 245 9.71 -12.74 1.50
N LYS A 246 10.41 -11.60 1.63
CA LYS A 246 10.49 -10.86 2.90
C LYS A 246 9.35 -9.88 3.11
N TYR A 247 8.85 -9.28 2.03
CA TYR A 247 7.88 -8.19 2.11
C TYR A 247 6.48 -8.69 1.80
N GLN A 248 5.74 -9.01 2.85
CA GLN A 248 4.33 -9.37 2.72
C GLN A 248 3.50 -8.12 2.43
N LEU A 249 2.62 -8.22 1.45
CA LEU A 249 1.71 -7.18 1.00
C LEU A 249 0.26 -7.64 1.18
N PRO A 250 -0.71 -6.74 1.30
CA PRO A 250 -2.11 -7.10 1.12
C PRO A 250 -2.37 -7.40 -0.37
N PRO A 251 -3.20 -8.39 -0.70
CA PRO A 251 -3.57 -8.66 -2.08
C PRO A 251 -4.38 -7.51 -2.68
N HIS A 252 -4.35 -7.37 -3.99
CA HIS A 252 -5.08 -6.31 -4.69
C HIS A 252 -6.59 -6.40 -4.53
N HIS A 253 -7.15 -7.61 -4.58
CA HIS A 253 -8.58 -7.84 -4.51
C HIS A 253 -8.92 -8.94 -3.51
N ILE A 254 -9.90 -8.67 -2.65
CA ILE A 254 -10.46 -9.64 -1.70
C ILE A 254 -11.96 -9.67 -1.86
N TRP A 255 -12.51 -10.86 -1.94
CA TRP A 255 -13.94 -11.10 -2.05
C TRP A 255 -14.43 -12.18 -1.09
N LEU A 256 -15.72 -12.16 -0.84
CA LEU A 256 -16.43 -13.09 0.06
C LEU A 256 -17.70 -13.60 -0.60
N SER A 257 -17.99 -14.91 -0.45
CA SER A 257 -19.28 -15.51 -0.75
C SER A 257 -19.76 -16.28 0.47
N ILE A 258 -21.02 -16.13 0.83
CA ILE A 258 -21.67 -16.85 1.93
C ILE A 258 -22.71 -17.79 1.35
N ASP A 259 -22.69 -19.05 1.82
CA ASP A 259 -23.66 -20.12 1.45
C ASP A 259 -23.82 -20.33 -0.06
N GLY A 260 -22.73 -20.19 -0.80
CA GLY A 260 -22.74 -20.29 -2.28
C GLY A 260 -23.46 -19.13 -2.98
N GLY A 261 -23.78 -18.06 -2.26
CA GLY A 261 -24.35 -16.86 -2.84
C GLY A 261 -23.38 -16.07 -3.72
N VAL A 262 -23.83 -14.92 -4.22
CA VAL A 262 -23.04 -14.04 -5.09
C VAL A 262 -21.78 -13.59 -4.38
N ARG A 263 -20.65 -13.57 -5.09
CA ARG A 263 -19.41 -12.96 -4.63
C ARG A 263 -19.62 -11.47 -4.39
N ARG A 264 -19.11 -10.99 -3.28
CA ARG A 264 -19.12 -9.59 -2.89
C ARG A 264 -17.69 -9.15 -2.65
N ASP A 265 -17.31 -8.04 -3.28
CA ASP A 265 -16.00 -7.47 -3.05
C ASP A 265 -15.93 -6.88 -1.63
N VAL A 266 -14.96 -7.36 -0.88
CA VAL A 266 -14.59 -6.73 0.39
C VAL A 266 -13.78 -5.49 0.08
N TRP A 267 -12.79 -5.64 -0.80
CA TRP A 267 -11.95 -4.55 -1.26
C TRP A 267 -11.32 -4.83 -2.62
N VAL A 268 -11.23 -3.78 -3.44
CA VAL A 268 -10.42 -3.72 -4.66
C VAL A 268 -9.54 -2.48 -4.56
N PHE A 269 -8.24 -2.66 -4.44
CA PHE A 269 -7.29 -1.58 -4.20
C PHE A 269 -6.88 -0.84 -5.48
N ASN A 270 -7.82 -0.38 -6.26
CA ASN A 270 -7.55 0.50 -7.40
C ASN A 270 -7.20 1.92 -6.95
N SER A 271 -7.74 2.35 -5.80
CA SER A 271 -7.50 3.66 -5.22
C SER A 271 -7.85 3.67 -3.73
N LEU A 272 -7.35 4.66 -2.99
CA LEU A 272 -7.81 4.96 -1.64
C LEU A 272 -8.98 5.94 -1.67
N PRO A 273 -10.05 5.68 -0.91
CA PRO A 273 -11.22 6.54 -0.91
C PRO A 273 -10.92 7.90 -0.25
N GLY A 274 -11.42 8.96 -0.86
CA GLY A 274 -11.47 10.29 -0.27
C GLY A 274 -10.15 11.03 -0.17
N GLY A 275 -9.15 10.66 -0.99
CA GLY A 275 -7.87 11.37 -1.11
C GLY A 275 -6.97 11.32 0.12
N ARG A 276 -7.46 10.80 1.24
CA ARG A 276 -6.70 10.64 2.48
C ARG A 276 -7.04 9.31 3.13
N SER A 277 -6.02 8.63 3.65
CA SER A 277 -6.25 7.52 4.55
C SER A 277 -6.89 8.05 5.82
N LYS A 278 -8.18 7.82 6.00
CA LYS A 278 -8.81 8.10 7.28
C LYS A 278 -8.44 6.97 8.23
N THR A 279 -7.94 7.30 9.40
CA THR A 279 -7.65 6.35 10.48
C THR A 279 -8.85 5.42 10.76
N ASP A 280 -10.06 5.94 10.71
CA ASP A 280 -11.30 5.17 10.87
C ASP A 280 -11.45 4.03 9.86
N TYR A 281 -11.06 4.25 8.58
CA TYR A 281 -11.11 3.19 7.57
C TYR A 281 -10.08 2.09 7.86
N VAL A 282 -8.88 2.45 8.30
CA VAL A 282 -7.84 1.49 8.68
C VAL A 282 -8.34 0.58 9.79
N HIS A 283 -8.92 1.14 10.85
CA HIS A 283 -9.48 0.38 11.98
C HIS A 283 -10.71 -0.45 11.63
N GLN A 284 -11.45 -0.06 10.62
CA GLN A 284 -12.62 -0.81 10.14
C GLN A 284 -12.20 -1.94 9.20
N PHE A 285 -11.21 -1.69 8.36
CA PHE A 285 -10.74 -2.64 7.35
C PHE A 285 -9.78 -3.69 7.92
N TYR A 286 -8.76 -3.25 8.65
CA TYR A 286 -7.84 -4.15 9.34
C TYR A 286 -8.28 -4.41 10.78
N ILE A 287 -7.92 -5.57 11.31
CA ILE A 287 -8.09 -5.89 12.74
C ILE A 287 -6.79 -5.51 13.46
N PRO A 288 -6.71 -4.36 14.17
CA PRO A 288 -5.45 -3.80 14.65
C PRO A 288 -4.64 -4.74 15.55
N LYS A 289 -5.32 -5.47 16.45
CA LYS A 289 -4.66 -6.42 17.36
C LYS A 289 -3.98 -7.61 16.65
N MET A 290 -4.32 -7.85 15.40
CA MET A 290 -3.86 -9.00 14.61
C MET A 290 -3.01 -8.57 13.43
N THR A 291 -2.95 -7.28 13.15
CA THR A 291 -2.25 -6.68 12.02
C THR A 291 -1.02 -5.95 12.52
N CYS A 292 0.06 -6.05 11.79
CA CYS A 292 1.22 -5.19 11.98
C CYS A 292 1.81 -4.79 10.62
N GLY A 293 2.32 -3.56 10.55
CA GLY A 293 2.97 -3.02 9.38
C GLY A 293 4.06 -2.07 9.83
N ASN A 294 5.27 -2.60 10.08
CA ASN A 294 6.44 -1.82 10.44
C ASN A 294 7.70 -2.46 9.81
N TYR A 295 8.87 -1.95 10.13
CA TYR A 295 10.14 -2.42 9.56
C TYR A 295 10.54 -3.85 9.98
N THR A 296 9.83 -4.47 10.91
CA THR A 296 10.18 -5.79 11.45
C THR A 296 9.03 -6.79 11.39
N CYS A 297 7.82 -6.36 11.09
CA CYS A 297 6.64 -7.20 11.06
C CYS A 297 5.65 -6.72 10.00
N ARG A 298 5.21 -7.61 9.12
CA ARG A 298 4.12 -7.36 8.17
C ARG A 298 3.17 -8.53 8.19
N ARG A 299 1.94 -8.26 8.59
CA ARG A 299 0.89 -9.25 8.71
C ARG A 299 -0.46 -8.55 8.62
N PHE A 300 -1.29 -9.00 7.72
CA PHE A 300 -2.55 -8.33 7.38
C PHE A 300 -3.73 -9.22 7.74
N ALA A 301 -4.45 -8.86 8.81
CA ALA A 301 -5.72 -9.47 9.19
C ALA A 301 -6.86 -8.54 8.75
N ILE A 302 -7.60 -8.95 7.74
CA ILE A 302 -8.64 -8.15 7.09
C ILE A 302 -10.01 -8.49 7.66
N ASN A 303 -10.78 -7.47 8.02
CA ASN A 303 -12.17 -7.58 8.42
C ASN A 303 -13.06 -7.83 7.19
N LEU A 304 -13.53 -9.05 7.03
CA LEU A 304 -14.38 -9.42 5.89
C LEU A 304 -15.83 -8.90 6.00
N GLY A 305 -16.20 -8.35 7.14
CA GLY A 305 -17.50 -7.69 7.34
C GLY A 305 -17.55 -6.24 6.91
N PHE A 306 -16.39 -5.66 6.56
CA PHE A 306 -16.28 -4.29 6.11
C PHE A 306 -16.14 -4.20 4.59
N SER A 307 -16.73 -3.17 3.98
CA SER A 307 -16.39 -2.74 2.64
C SER A 307 -16.55 -1.22 2.58
N VAL A 308 -15.90 -0.57 1.62
CA VAL A 308 -16.05 0.90 1.41
C VAL A 308 -17.47 1.32 1.08
N ASN A 309 -18.29 0.40 0.58
CA ASN A 309 -19.71 0.63 0.25
C ASN A 309 -20.65 0.29 1.41
N GLY A 310 -20.13 0.06 2.61
CA GLY A 310 -20.88 -0.24 3.82
C GLY A 310 -20.59 -1.63 4.40
N GLN A 311 -21.25 -1.93 5.53
CA GLN A 311 -21.08 -3.22 6.18
C GLN A 311 -21.74 -4.36 5.40
N LEU A 312 -21.03 -5.45 5.22
CA LEU A 312 -21.58 -6.69 4.71
C LEU A 312 -22.46 -7.33 5.79
N ARG A 313 -23.71 -7.64 5.44
CA ARG A 313 -24.62 -8.35 6.34
C ARG A 313 -24.43 -9.85 6.19
N PHE A 314 -24.16 -10.50 7.30
CA PHE A 314 -24.12 -11.97 7.37
C PHE A 314 -25.53 -12.56 7.59
N PRO A 315 -25.75 -13.83 7.19
CA PRO A 315 -27.00 -14.52 7.49
C PRO A 315 -27.27 -14.59 9.00
N GLY A 316 -28.50 -14.89 9.38
CA GLY A 316 -28.89 -15.01 10.77
C GLY A 316 -28.35 -16.25 11.46
N LYS A 317 -29.14 -16.86 12.36
CA LYS A 317 -28.75 -18.08 13.07
C LYS A 317 -28.69 -19.27 12.11
N GLY A 318 -27.71 -20.15 12.27
CA GLY A 318 -27.61 -21.38 11.49
C GLY A 318 -26.16 -21.79 11.24
N LYS A 319 -26.00 -22.87 10.50
CA LYS A 319 -24.71 -23.29 9.95
C LYS A 319 -24.50 -22.58 8.61
N HIS A 320 -23.43 -21.85 8.48
CA HIS A 320 -23.10 -21.09 7.28
C HIS A 320 -21.72 -21.45 6.76
N THR A 321 -21.54 -21.34 5.46
CA THR A 321 -20.25 -21.55 4.77
C THR A 321 -19.78 -20.23 4.20
N ALA A 322 -18.57 -19.81 4.57
CA ALA A 322 -17.90 -18.65 3.98
C ALA A 322 -16.80 -19.12 3.04
N ILE A 323 -16.80 -18.59 1.82
CA ILE A 323 -15.74 -18.78 0.83
C ILE A 323 -15.07 -17.42 0.64
N VAL A 324 -13.79 -17.36 0.94
CA VAL A 324 -12.97 -16.16 0.79
C VAL A 324 -12.02 -16.38 -0.37
N GLY A 325 -11.83 -15.37 -1.21
CA GLY A 325 -10.86 -15.39 -2.27
C GLY A 325 -10.05 -14.12 -2.32
N ALA A 326 -8.85 -14.23 -2.83
CA ALA A 326 -7.95 -13.12 -3.10
C ALA A 326 -7.38 -13.25 -4.49
N SER A 327 -7.09 -12.15 -5.14
CA SER A 327 -6.36 -12.11 -6.40
C SER A 327 -5.41 -10.93 -6.45
N ASP A 328 -4.42 -11.08 -7.27
CA ASP A 328 -3.42 -10.13 -7.63
C ASP A 328 -3.85 -9.23 -8.79
N PHE A 329 -2.95 -8.30 -9.20
CA PHE A 329 -3.10 -7.43 -10.36
C PHE A 329 -3.13 -8.18 -11.67
#